data_5685ef626da1c640980b64a18ada7ee0
#
_entry.id   5685ef626da1c640980b64a18ada7ee0
#
_cell.length_a   1.000
_cell.length_b   1.000
_cell.length_c   1.000
_cell.angle_alpha   90.00
_cell.angle_beta   90.00
_cell.angle_gamma   90.00
#
_symmetry.space_group_name_H-M   'P 1'
#
loop_
_entity.id
_entity.type
_entity.pdbx_description
1 polymer ?
#
loop_
_entity_poly.entity_id
_entity_poly.type
_entity_poly.pdbx_seq_one_letter_code
_entity_poly.pdbx_strand_id
1 'polypeptide(L)'
;TWLMKEFGKTYYEKTAYISFYNNQRMQAVFDTDFDIKRIIMNLNIESGVAITPENTLIVLDEIQNAPKALESLKYFCEEAPEYHVIAAGSLLGVALHEGISYPVGKVDLLDLYPFNFREFLCAMDEEGLESALETKDYNLIDNFADKYLFWLKNYYYTGGMPAVVDAFRLNKDYAEVRQIQSDIVRQYEGDFGKHIEAKVLPRIRMVWDSIPRQLAKENKKFFFGQIKKGARSSEFEIAIQWLLDCGL
;
A
#
# COMPACT_ATOMS: atom_id res chain seq x y z
N THR A 1 8.14 -1.67 0.39
CA THR A 1 9.58 -2.00 0.55
C THR A 1 10.38 -1.85 -0.74
N TRP A 2 10.11 -2.65 -1.81
CA TRP A 2 10.94 -2.66 -3.03
C TRP A 2 11.02 -1.28 -3.71
N LEU A 3 9.89 -0.61 -3.92
CA LEU A 3 9.82 0.70 -4.57
C LEU A 3 10.66 1.77 -3.85
N MET A 4 10.62 1.80 -2.51
CA MET A 4 11.41 2.75 -1.72
C MET A 4 12.92 2.51 -1.86
N LYS A 5 13.33 1.22 -1.89
CA LYS A 5 14.75 0.86 -2.09
C LYS A 5 15.22 1.24 -3.49
N GLU A 6 14.41 1.00 -4.52
CA GLU A 6 14.75 1.35 -5.89
C GLU A 6 14.76 2.87 -6.10
N PHE A 7 13.82 3.60 -5.50
CA PHE A 7 13.82 5.06 -5.47
C PHE A 7 15.10 5.60 -4.82
N GLY A 8 15.47 5.07 -3.64
CA GLY A 8 16.69 5.47 -2.96
C GLY A 8 17.95 5.20 -3.80
N LYS A 9 18.02 4.04 -4.44
CA LYS A 9 19.14 3.67 -5.32
C LYS A 9 19.24 4.54 -6.58
N THR A 10 18.09 5.01 -7.10
CA THR A 10 18.05 5.81 -8.34
C THR A 10 18.35 7.27 -8.10
N TYR A 11 17.89 7.85 -6.99
CA TYR A 11 17.89 9.29 -6.77
C TYR A 11 18.81 9.76 -5.64
N TYR A 12 19.41 8.85 -4.88
CA TYR A 12 20.30 9.16 -3.77
C TYR A 12 21.64 8.45 -3.90
N GLU A 13 22.67 9.03 -3.31
CA GLU A 13 23.99 8.38 -3.24
C GLU A 13 23.97 7.16 -2.32
N LYS A 14 23.15 7.22 -1.26
CA LYS A 14 23.01 6.19 -0.23
C LYS A 14 21.57 6.00 0.18
N THR A 15 21.25 4.80 0.63
CA THR A 15 19.94 4.47 1.22
C THR A 15 20.18 3.75 2.55
N ALA A 16 19.75 4.37 3.63
CA ALA A 16 19.73 3.77 4.97
C ALA A 16 18.37 3.11 5.20
N TYR A 17 18.30 1.80 5.06
CA TYR A 17 17.08 1.02 5.20
C TYR A 17 16.98 0.39 6.58
N ILE A 18 15.90 0.68 7.31
CA ILE A 18 15.58 0.15 8.62
C ILE A 18 14.17 -0.47 8.58
N SER A 19 14.07 -1.73 9.00
CA SER A 19 12.78 -2.39 9.21
C SER A 19 12.50 -2.52 10.70
N PHE A 20 11.29 -2.15 11.11
CA PHE A 20 10.82 -2.32 12.49
C PHE A 20 10.19 -3.69 12.74
N TYR A 21 10.05 -4.53 11.71
CA TYR A 21 9.52 -5.87 11.87
C TYR A 21 10.48 -6.73 12.71
N ASN A 22 9.98 -7.24 13.85
CA ASN A 22 10.77 -8.01 14.83
C ASN A 22 12.08 -7.35 15.28
N ASN A 23 12.17 -6.01 15.26
CA ASN A 23 13.35 -5.25 15.63
C ASN A 23 13.10 -4.39 16.87
N GLN A 24 12.95 -5.05 18.02
CA GLN A 24 12.69 -4.39 19.32
C GLN A 24 13.78 -3.37 19.69
N ARG A 25 15.03 -3.63 19.33
CA ARG A 25 16.13 -2.70 19.58
C ARG A 25 15.90 -1.36 18.89
N MET A 26 15.50 -1.38 17.62
CA MET A 26 15.23 -0.14 16.88
C MET A 26 13.94 0.53 17.33
N GLN A 27 12.93 -0.22 17.74
CA GLN A 27 11.72 0.33 18.36
C GLN A 27 12.09 1.12 19.63
N ALA A 28 12.91 0.54 20.53
CA ALA A 28 13.35 1.16 21.78
C ALA A 28 14.20 2.44 21.58
N VAL A 29 14.85 2.62 20.43
CA VAL A 29 15.60 3.86 20.12
C VAL A 29 14.70 5.08 20.18
N PHE A 30 13.46 4.95 19.72
CA PHE A 30 12.49 6.04 19.64
C PHE A 30 11.69 6.22 20.95
N ASP A 31 11.69 5.26 21.86
CA ASP A 31 10.98 5.33 23.13
C ASP A 31 11.66 6.28 24.15
N THR A 32 12.95 6.55 23.99
CA THR A 32 13.73 7.35 24.95
C THR A 32 13.44 8.83 24.82
N ASP A 33 13.61 9.38 23.64
CA ASP A 33 13.39 10.79 23.28
C ASP A 33 13.42 10.96 21.74
N PHE A 34 13.24 12.19 21.28
CA PHE A 34 13.27 12.55 19.85
C PHE A 34 14.51 13.37 19.46
N ASP A 35 15.64 13.19 20.15
CA ASP A 35 16.92 13.79 19.75
C ASP A 35 17.37 13.23 18.40
N ILE A 36 17.26 14.05 17.35
CA ILE A 36 17.57 13.66 15.97
C ILE A 36 19.01 13.20 15.82
N LYS A 37 19.96 13.82 16.50
CA LYS A 37 21.39 13.42 16.40
C LYS A 37 21.59 12.01 16.93
N ARG A 38 20.98 11.70 18.08
CA ARG A 38 21.01 10.37 18.68
C ARG A 38 20.31 9.35 17.81
N ILE A 39 19.14 9.70 17.24
CA ILE A 39 18.40 8.84 16.31
C ILE A 39 19.27 8.54 15.10
N ILE A 40 19.83 9.53 14.41
CA ILE A 40 20.70 9.35 13.23
C ILE A 40 21.91 8.46 13.57
N MET A 41 22.54 8.63 14.74
CA MET A 41 23.64 7.77 15.16
C MET A 41 23.21 6.29 15.25
N ASN A 42 22.05 6.01 15.82
CA ASN A 42 21.51 4.65 15.89
C ASN A 42 21.15 4.09 14.50
N LEU A 43 20.55 4.93 13.64
CA LEU A 43 20.24 4.53 12.26
C LEU A 43 21.50 4.25 11.44
N ASN A 44 22.59 5.00 11.65
CA ASN A 44 23.91 4.73 11.05
C ASN A 44 24.43 3.33 11.44
N ILE A 45 24.36 3.02 12.72
CA ILE A 45 24.85 1.73 13.25
C ILE A 45 24.01 0.58 12.71
N GLU A 46 22.68 0.74 12.72
CA GLU A 46 21.75 -0.31 12.30
C GLU A 46 21.82 -0.58 10.80
N SER A 47 21.86 0.46 9.97
CA SER A 47 21.89 0.32 8.51
C SER A 47 23.28 0.01 7.96
N GLY A 48 24.34 0.29 8.73
CA GLY A 48 25.72 0.27 8.25
C GLY A 48 26.06 1.39 7.26
N VAL A 49 25.17 2.39 7.13
CA VAL A 49 25.31 3.50 6.19
C VAL A 49 25.60 4.79 6.97
N ALA A 50 26.65 5.50 6.58
CA ALA A 50 26.90 6.84 7.11
C ALA A 50 25.86 7.81 6.49
N ILE A 51 24.83 8.13 7.26
CA ILE A 51 23.73 9.03 6.85
C ILE A 51 24.27 10.45 6.83
N THR A 52 24.13 11.10 5.69
CA THR A 52 24.48 12.50 5.47
C THR A 52 23.26 13.28 5.00
N PRO A 53 23.09 14.55 5.41
CA PRO A 53 22.01 15.38 4.90
C PRO A 53 21.99 15.40 3.37
N GLU A 54 20.79 15.49 2.79
CA GLU A 54 20.53 15.66 1.33
C GLU A 54 20.94 14.46 0.45
N ASN A 55 22.02 13.73 0.79
CA ASN A 55 22.57 12.66 -0.04
C ASN A 55 22.11 11.25 0.35
N THR A 56 21.49 11.09 1.51
CA THR A 56 21.04 9.79 1.99
C THR A 56 19.54 9.77 2.17
N LEU A 57 18.87 8.81 1.52
CA LEU A 57 17.48 8.51 1.82
C LEU A 57 17.40 7.60 3.06
N ILE A 58 16.68 8.03 4.07
CA ILE A 58 16.32 7.20 5.24
C ILE A 58 15.00 6.52 4.94
N VAL A 59 14.98 5.19 4.99
CA VAL A 59 13.78 4.37 4.76
C VAL A 59 13.41 3.66 6.05
N LEU A 60 12.24 4.02 6.61
CA LEU A 60 11.66 3.44 7.81
C LEU A 60 10.50 2.52 7.39
N ASP A 61 10.75 1.22 7.34
CA ASP A 61 9.79 0.22 6.87
C ASP A 61 9.08 -0.49 8.03
N GLU A 62 7.82 -0.88 7.83
CA GLU A 62 6.94 -1.46 8.85
C GLU A 62 6.78 -0.55 10.09
N ILE A 63 6.62 0.76 9.84
CA ILE A 63 6.67 1.80 10.87
C ILE A 63 5.52 1.66 11.89
N GLN A 64 4.42 0.97 11.55
CA GLN A 64 3.33 0.68 12.48
C GLN A 64 3.80 -0.16 13.69
N ASN A 65 4.93 -0.88 13.57
CA ASN A 65 5.53 -1.61 14.69
C ASN A 65 6.34 -0.71 15.64
N ALA A 66 6.50 0.58 15.29
CA ALA A 66 7.25 1.57 16.07
C ALA A 66 6.48 2.90 16.13
N PRO A 67 5.40 3.00 16.93
CA PRO A 67 4.55 4.20 16.99
C PRO A 67 5.34 5.48 17.28
N LYS A 68 6.35 5.41 18.12
CA LYS A 68 7.23 6.55 18.43
C LYS A 68 8.14 6.95 17.26
N ALA A 69 8.50 6.02 16.39
CA ALA A 69 9.20 6.35 15.15
C ALA A 69 8.29 7.16 14.20
N LEU A 70 6.99 6.85 14.14
CA LEU A 70 6.03 7.65 13.39
C LEU A 70 5.89 9.06 13.97
N GLU A 71 5.81 9.21 15.30
CA GLU A 71 5.79 10.53 15.96
C GLU A 71 7.07 11.33 15.69
N SER A 72 8.23 10.66 15.57
CA SER A 72 9.51 11.31 15.31
C SER A 72 9.60 12.03 13.98
N LEU A 73 8.77 11.67 12.98
CA LEU A 73 8.74 12.34 11.68
C LEU A 73 8.44 13.84 11.81
N LYS A 74 7.68 14.24 12.83
CA LYS A 74 7.46 15.65 13.14
C LYS A 74 8.77 16.38 13.43
N TYR A 75 9.63 15.77 14.23
CA TYR A 75 10.91 16.36 14.65
C TYR A 75 11.91 16.38 13.50
N PHE A 76 11.93 15.36 12.64
CA PHE A 76 12.67 15.43 11.39
C PHE A 76 12.24 16.62 10.54
N CYS A 77 10.95 16.84 10.36
CA CYS A 77 10.42 17.96 9.58
C CYS A 77 10.76 19.33 10.20
N GLU A 78 10.68 19.47 11.54
CA GLU A 78 10.82 20.77 12.22
C GLU A 78 12.27 21.13 12.57
N GLU A 79 13.10 20.14 12.94
CA GLU A 79 14.43 20.36 13.52
C GLU A 79 15.57 19.92 12.61
N ALA A 80 15.28 19.07 11.61
CA ALA A 80 16.30 18.49 10.72
C ALA A 80 15.75 18.25 9.30
N PRO A 81 15.19 19.30 8.65
CA PRO A 81 14.54 19.17 7.33
C PRO A 81 15.52 18.79 6.21
N GLU A 82 16.82 18.88 6.44
CA GLU A 82 17.87 18.46 5.53
C GLU A 82 17.99 16.92 5.39
N TYR A 83 17.36 16.14 6.27
CA TYR A 83 17.31 14.68 6.14
C TYR A 83 16.04 14.24 5.42
N HIS A 84 16.21 13.48 4.36
CA HIS A 84 15.09 12.95 3.58
C HIS A 84 14.65 11.61 4.16
N VAL A 85 13.41 11.54 4.60
CA VAL A 85 12.84 10.35 5.26
C VAL A 85 11.60 9.87 4.52
N ILE A 86 11.55 8.58 4.20
CA ILE A 86 10.35 7.89 3.74
C ILE A 86 9.99 6.84 4.78
N ALA A 87 8.72 6.82 5.19
CA ALA A 87 8.18 5.79 6.06
C ALA A 87 7.09 4.99 5.33
N ALA A 88 7.03 3.69 5.59
CA ALA A 88 5.98 2.83 5.05
C ALA A 88 5.45 1.85 6.08
N GLY A 89 4.18 1.53 5.96
CA GLY A 89 3.50 0.53 6.77
C GLY A 89 2.25 0.04 6.09
N SER A 90 2.01 -1.28 6.12
CA SER A 90 0.86 -1.91 5.44
C SER A 90 -0.49 -1.63 6.11
N LEU A 91 -0.48 -1.22 7.39
CA LEU A 91 -1.67 -0.96 8.20
C LEU A 91 -1.59 0.42 8.87
N LEU A 92 -1.01 1.39 8.17
CA LEU A 92 -0.81 2.72 8.73
C LEU A 92 -2.14 3.38 9.11
N GLY A 93 -3.20 3.20 8.33
CA GLY A 93 -4.54 3.69 8.63
C GLY A 93 -5.09 3.13 9.94
N VAL A 94 -4.93 1.83 10.21
CA VAL A 94 -5.36 1.20 11.48
C VAL A 94 -4.55 1.73 12.67
N ALA A 95 -3.23 1.83 12.53
CA ALA A 95 -2.35 2.36 13.57
C ALA A 95 -2.71 3.81 13.96
N LEU A 96 -3.17 4.61 13.02
CA LEU A 96 -3.61 6.00 13.26
C LEU A 96 -4.85 6.08 14.16
N HIS A 97 -5.72 5.07 14.18
CA HIS A 97 -6.92 5.03 15.03
C HIS A 97 -6.63 4.53 16.45
N GLU A 98 -5.50 3.91 16.72
CA GLU A 98 -5.12 3.41 18.05
C GLU A 98 -4.54 4.49 18.98
N GLY A 99 -4.75 5.79 18.66
CA GLY A 99 -4.34 6.91 19.53
C GLY A 99 -2.87 7.31 19.34
N ILE A 100 -2.23 6.89 18.26
CA ILE A 100 -0.89 7.35 17.89
C ILE A 100 -1.01 8.80 17.42
N SER A 101 -0.16 9.68 17.95
CA SER A 101 -0.07 11.08 17.51
C SER A 101 0.49 11.13 16.09
N TYR A 102 -0.41 11.31 15.11
CA TYR A 102 -0.02 11.50 13.73
C TYR A 102 0.55 12.91 13.52
N PRO A 103 1.69 13.07 12.84
CA PRO A 103 2.32 14.37 12.62
C PRO A 103 1.58 15.20 11.53
N VAL A 104 0.37 15.64 11.83
CA VAL A 104 -0.51 16.39 10.92
C VAL A 104 0.19 17.62 10.37
N GLY A 105 0.20 17.75 9.04
CA GLY A 105 0.83 18.89 8.34
C GLY A 105 2.36 18.89 8.36
N LYS A 106 3.01 17.79 8.80
CA LYS A 106 4.47 17.63 8.84
C LYS A 106 4.97 16.48 7.97
N VAL A 107 4.06 15.71 7.41
CA VAL A 107 4.33 14.62 6.49
C VAL A 107 3.34 14.67 5.33
N ASP A 108 3.80 14.26 4.16
CA ASP A 108 2.96 14.04 3.00
C ASP A 108 2.59 12.56 2.93
N LEU A 109 1.29 12.29 2.77
CA LEU A 109 0.80 10.92 2.58
C LEU A 109 0.79 10.58 1.10
N LEU A 110 1.33 9.42 0.78
CA LEU A 110 1.29 8.84 -0.55
C LEU A 110 0.63 7.46 -0.49
N ASP A 111 -0.55 7.36 -1.09
CA ASP A 111 -1.26 6.10 -1.21
C ASP A 111 -0.75 5.32 -2.43
N LEU A 112 -0.37 4.07 -2.21
CA LEU A 112 0.07 3.18 -3.27
C LEU A 112 -1.06 2.21 -3.63
N TYR A 113 -1.71 2.49 -4.77
CA TYR A 113 -2.79 1.65 -5.31
C TYR A 113 -2.25 0.56 -6.25
N PRO A 114 -3.04 -0.49 -6.50
CA PRO A 114 -2.80 -1.39 -7.62
C PRO A 114 -2.73 -0.62 -8.96
N PHE A 115 -2.02 -1.16 -9.95
CA PHE A 115 -1.91 -0.54 -11.27
C PHE A 115 -3.29 -0.26 -11.87
N ASN A 116 -3.47 0.96 -12.37
CA ASN A 116 -4.60 1.29 -13.23
C ASN A 116 -4.37 0.76 -14.65
N PHE A 117 -5.35 0.93 -15.55
CA PHE A 117 -5.25 0.40 -16.91
C PHE A 117 -4.10 1.01 -17.72
N ARG A 118 -3.77 2.29 -17.50
CA ARG A 118 -2.66 2.96 -18.20
C ARG A 118 -1.31 2.39 -17.74
N GLU A 119 -1.13 2.23 -16.44
CA GLU A 119 0.07 1.61 -15.87
C GLU A 119 0.20 0.14 -16.29
N PHE A 120 -0.94 -0.57 -16.42
CA PHE A 120 -0.96 -1.92 -16.97
C PHE A 120 -0.51 -1.95 -18.44
N LEU A 121 -0.93 -0.99 -19.28
CA LEU A 121 -0.45 -0.88 -20.67
C LEU A 121 1.07 -0.67 -20.72
N CYS A 122 1.62 0.22 -19.91
CA CYS A 122 3.07 0.40 -19.78
C CYS A 122 3.77 -0.90 -19.36
N ALA A 123 3.21 -1.62 -18.38
CA ALA A 123 3.76 -2.89 -17.93
C ALA A 123 3.73 -3.99 -19.02
N MET A 124 2.88 -3.85 -20.03
CA MET A 124 2.76 -4.75 -21.19
C MET A 124 3.59 -4.30 -22.41
N ASP A 125 4.46 -3.31 -22.25
CA ASP A 125 5.27 -2.69 -23.31
C ASP A 125 4.39 -2.02 -24.40
N GLU A 126 3.25 -1.46 -24.00
CA GLU A 126 2.28 -0.79 -24.91
C GLU A 126 2.21 0.73 -24.61
N GLU A 127 3.36 1.38 -24.40
CA GLU A 127 3.46 2.82 -24.13
C GLU A 127 2.84 3.67 -25.25
N GLY A 128 2.83 3.18 -26.49
CA GLY A 128 2.18 3.86 -27.61
C GLY A 128 0.66 3.97 -27.42
N LEU A 129 0.00 2.93 -26.91
CA LEU A 129 -1.42 2.96 -26.58
C LEU A 129 -1.67 3.85 -25.36
N GLU A 130 -0.81 3.79 -24.36
CA GLU A 130 -0.91 4.63 -23.16
C GLU A 130 -0.81 6.12 -23.52
N SER A 131 0.22 6.49 -24.29
CA SER A 131 0.42 7.87 -24.76
C SER A 131 -0.74 8.38 -25.60
N ALA A 132 -1.34 7.52 -26.43
CA ALA A 132 -2.52 7.88 -27.23
C ALA A 132 -3.74 8.22 -26.34
N LEU A 133 -3.92 7.50 -25.21
CA LEU A 133 -4.98 7.85 -24.23
C LEU A 133 -4.77 9.23 -23.61
N GLU A 134 -3.52 9.65 -23.39
CA GLU A 134 -3.23 10.99 -22.86
C GLU A 134 -3.66 12.12 -23.80
N THR A 135 -3.53 11.91 -25.11
CA THR A 135 -3.91 12.93 -26.09
C THR A 135 -5.39 13.27 -26.06
N LYS A 136 -6.25 12.35 -25.59
CA LYS A 136 -7.71 12.42 -25.66
C LYS A 136 -8.24 12.61 -27.10
N ASP A 137 -7.44 12.24 -28.10
CA ASP A 137 -7.86 12.20 -29.49
C ASP A 137 -8.68 10.92 -29.72
N TYR A 138 -9.99 11.05 -29.70
CA TYR A 138 -10.91 9.92 -29.83
C TYR A 138 -10.82 9.23 -31.18
N ASN A 139 -10.48 9.96 -32.28
CA ASN A 139 -10.28 9.35 -33.59
C ASN A 139 -9.03 8.45 -33.59
N LEU A 140 -7.96 8.90 -32.96
CA LEU A 140 -6.74 8.11 -32.80
C LEU A 140 -7.01 6.85 -31.95
N ILE A 141 -7.72 7.02 -30.84
CA ILE A 141 -8.07 5.91 -29.93
C ILE A 141 -8.96 4.89 -30.66
N ASP A 142 -9.94 5.36 -31.43
CA ASP A 142 -10.90 4.51 -32.12
C ASP A 142 -10.23 3.64 -33.22
N ASN A 143 -9.20 4.19 -33.87
CA ASN A 143 -8.39 3.44 -34.84
C ASN A 143 -7.70 2.20 -34.24
N PHE A 144 -7.52 2.16 -32.92
CA PHE A 144 -6.91 1.05 -32.19
C PHE A 144 -7.87 0.38 -31.20
N ALA A 145 -9.18 0.56 -31.38
CA ALA A 145 -10.21 0.06 -30.47
C ALA A 145 -10.05 -1.45 -30.16
N ASP A 146 -9.75 -2.28 -31.17
CA ASP A 146 -9.56 -3.71 -30.98
C ASP A 146 -8.38 -4.04 -30.05
N LYS A 147 -7.26 -3.29 -30.14
CA LYS A 147 -6.12 -3.45 -29.24
C LYS A 147 -6.47 -3.03 -27.82
N TYR A 148 -7.15 -1.89 -27.66
CA TYR A 148 -7.61 -1.46 -26.34
C TYR A 148 -8.55 -2.46 -25.71
N LEU A 149 -9.52 -2.99 -26.46
CA LEU A 149 -10.45 -4.00 -25.98
C LEU A 149 -9.75 -5.31 -25.61
N PHE A 150 -8.74 -5.72 -26.39
CA PHE A 150 -7.92 -6.88 -26.06
C PHE A 150 -7.21 -6.67 -24.70
N TRP A 151 -6.48 -5.57 -24.53
CA TRP A 151 -5.75 -5.30 -23.29
C TRP A 151 -6.69 -5.02 -22.11
N LEU A 152 -7.82 -4.36 -22.32
CA LEU A 152 -8.80 -4.12 -21.27
C LEU A 152 -9.41 -5.43 -20.74
N LYS A 153 -9.70 -6.40 -21.59
CA LYS A 153 -10.13 -7.75 -21.18
C LYS A 153 -9.08 -8.46 -20.34
N ASN A 154 -7.80 -8.36 -20.77
CA ASN A 154 -6.69 -8.90 -20.00
C ASN A 154 -6.58 -8.21 -18.63
N TYR A 155 -6.65 -6.89 -18.58
CA TYR A 155 -6.63 -6.14 -17.33
C TYR A 155 -7.81 -6.50 -16.40
N TYR A 156 -9.00 -6.70 -16.92
CA TYR A 156 -10.14 -7.18 -16.10
C TYR A 156 -9.90 -8.58 -15.54
N TYR A 157 -9.12 -9.40 -16.21
CA TYR A 157 -8.79 -10.73 -15.70
C TYR A 157 -7.64 -10.70 -14.69
N THR A 158 -6.57 -9.97 -14.99
CA THR A 158 -5.36 -9.90 -14.16
C THR A 158 -5.51 -8.97 -12.97
N GLY A 159 -6.27 -7.90 -13.13
CA GLY A 159 -6.27 -6.77 -12.18
C GLY A 159 -4.95 -6.01 -12.19
N GLY A 160 -4.77 -5.15 -11.18
CA GLY A 160 -3.62 -4.26 -11.09
C GLY A 160 -2.57 -4.65 -10.04
N MET A 161 -2.69 -5.81 -9.38
CA MET A 161 -1.70 -6.22 -8.38
C MET A 161 -0.34 -6.52 -9.05
N PRO A 162 0.77 -5.84 -8.65
CA PRO A 162 2.05 -5.92 -9.36
C PRO A 162 2.55 -7.34 -9.59
N ALA A 163 2.45 -8.22 -8.59
CA ALA A 163 2.88 -9.62 -8.72
C ALA A 163 2.09 -10.39 -9.80
N VAL A 164 0.77 -10.09 -9.92
CA VAL A 164 -0.09 -10.72 -10.93
C VAL A 164 0.24 -10.18 -12.32
N VAL A 165 0.42 -8.86 -12.43
CA VAL A 165 0.74 -8.18 -13.69
C VAL A 165 2.09 -8.65 -14.23
N ASP A 166 3.11 -8.78 -13.37
CA ASP A 166 4.44 -9.25 -13.75
C ASP A 166 4.43 -10.71 -14.22
N ALA A 167 3.75 -11.61 -13.49
CA ALA A 167 3.59 -13.00 -13.92
C ALA A 167 2.87 -13.10 -15.28
N PHE A 168 1.81 -12.32 -15.48
CA PHE A 168 1.11 -12.27 -16.76
C PHE A 168 2.01 -11.71 -17.88
N ARG A 169 2.77 -10.66 -17.61
CA ARG A 169 3.71 -10.07 -18.56
C ARG A 169 4.72 -11.09 -19.06
N LEU A 170 5.28 -11.89 -18.15
CA LEU A 170 6.33 -12.88 -18.46
C LEU A 170 5.79 -14.11 -19.17
N ASN A 171 4.68 -14.69 -18.68
CA ASN A 171 4.27 -16.04 -19.04
C ASN A 171 2.98 -16.09 -19.86
N LYS A 172 2.15 -15.01 -19.85
CA LYS A 172 0.81 -14.96 -20.46
C LYS A 172 -0.09 -16.14 -20.05
N ASP A 173 0.16 -16.72 -18.86
CA ASP A 173 -0.57 -17.87 -18.32
C ASP A 173 -1.68 -17.44 -17.37
N TYR A 174 -2.92 -17.62 -17.79
CA TYR A 174 -4.11 -17.26 -16.98
C TYR A 174 -4.30 -18.20 -15.76
N ALA A 175 -3.80 -19.42 -15.81
CA ALA A 175 -3.90 -20.33 -14.67
C ALA A 175 -2.95 -19.90 -13.54
N GLU A 176 -1.73 -19.51 -13.88
CA GLU A 176 -0.75 -18.94 -12.95
C GLU A 176 -1.29 -17.63 -12.34
N VAL A 177 -1.83 -16.73 -13.18
CA VAL A 177 -2.49 -15.49 -12.73
C VAL A 177 -3.54 -15.77 -11.67
N ARG A 178 -4.43 -16.74 -11.93
CA ARG A 178 -5.49 -17.11 -10.97
C ARG A 178 -4.93 -17.68 -9.67
N GLN A 179 -3.85 -18.46 -9.75
CA GLN A 179 -3.20 -19.01 -8.56
C GLN A 179 -2.63 -17.88 -7.69
N ILE A 180 -1.90 -16.94 -8.27
CA ILE A 180 -1.30 -15.81 -7.55
C ILE A 180 -2.41 -14.93 -6.92
N GLN A 181 -3.48 -14.63 -7.67
CA GLN A 181 -4.63 -13.89 -7.13
C GLN A 181 -5.24 -14.60 -5.90
N SER A 182 -5.41 -15.92 -5.98
CA SER A 182 -5.96 -16.72 -4.88
C SER A 182 -5.05 -16.69 -3.66
N ASP A 183 -3.74 -16.74 -3.86
CA ASP A 183 -2.77 -16.69 -2.77
C ASP A 183 -2.72 -15.30 -2.11
N ILE A 184 -2.85 -14.22 -2.89
CA ILE A 184 -2.97 -12.85 -2.37
C ILE A 184 -4.23 -12.72 -1.49
N VAL A 185 -5.39 -13.17 -1.97
CA VAL A 185 -6.64 -13.13 -1.20
C VAL A 185 -6.50 -13.89 0.13
N ARG A 186 -5.91 -15.11 0.10
CA ARG A 186 -5.66 -15.89 1.32
C ARG A 186 -4.73 -15.19 2.30
N GLN A 187 -3.71 -14.47 1.80
CA GLN A 187 -2.79 -13.71 2.65
C GLN A 187 -3.54 -12.58 3.36
N TYR A 188 -4.38 -11.80 2.66
CA TYR A 188 -5.23 -10.78 3.28
C TYR A 188 -6.15 -11.37 4.35
N GLU A 189 -6.85 -12.48 4.06
CA GLU A 189 -7.71 -13.16 5.03
C GLU A 189 -6.94 -13.64 6.26
N GLY A 190 -5.69 -14.07 6.08
CA GLY A 190 -4.80 -14.47 7.18
C GLY A 190 -4.36 -13.28 8.05
N ASP A 191 -4.23 -12.10 7.46
CA ASP A 191 -3.82 -10.90 8.18
C ASP A 191 -4.94 -10.25 9.00
N PHE A 192 -6.21 -10.43 8.61
CA PHE A 192 -7.34 -9.87 9.36
C PHE A 192 -7.33 -10.23 10.85
N GLY A 193 -6.86 -11.43 11.20
CA GLY A 193 -6.83 -11.90 12.58
C GLY A 193 -5.71 -11.32 13.46
N LYS A 194 -4.71 -10.65 12.88
CA LYS A 194 -3.53 -10.18 13.61
C LYS A 194 -3.76 -8.87 14.37
N HIS A 195 -4.67 -8.03 13.88
CA HIS A 195 -4.79 -6.64 14.28
C HIS A 195 -6.19 -6.24 14.75
N ILE A 196 -7.07 -7.22 15.02
CA ILE A 196 -8.44 -6.95 15.43
C ILE A 196 -8.88 -7.83 16.58
N GLU A 197 -9.81 -7.31 17.38
CA GLU A 197 -10.45 -8.09 18.42
C GLU A 197 -11.19 -9.31 17.84
N ALA A 198 -11.01 -10.48 18.46
CA ALA A 198 -11.59 -11.74 18.00
C ALA A 198 -13.12 -11.69 17.78
N LYS A 199 -13.83 -10.80 18.51
CA LYS A 199 -15.28 -10.62 18.39
C LYS A 199 -15.72 -9.93 17.09
N VAL A 200 -14.86 -9.14 16.45
CA VAL A 200 -15.16 -8.38 15.22
C VAL A 200 -14.77 -9.16 13.96
N LEU A 201 -13.75 -10.01 14.04
CA LEU A 201 -13.21 -10.79 12.93
C LEU A 201 -14.28 -11.55 12.10
N PRO A 202 -15.29 -12.23 12.69
CA PRO A 202 -16.33 -12.90 11.92
C PRO A 202 -17.13 -11.93 11.03
N ARG A 203 -17.36 -10.70 11.50
CA ARG A 203 -18.10 -9.68 10.74
C ARG A 203 -17.26 -9.14 9.58
N ILE A 204 -15.96 -8.94 9.78
CA ILE A 204 -15.04 -8.55 8.71
C ILE A 204 -15.05 -9.60 7.60
N ARG A 205 -14.91 -10.89 7.93
CA ARG A 205 -14.97 -11.97 6.95
C ARG A 205 -16.31 -11.99 6.19
N MET A 206 -17.42 -11.80 6.89
CA MET A 206 -18.74 -11.73 6.23
C MET A 206 -18.87 -10.55 5.26
N VAL A 207 -18.34 -9.38 5.62
CA VAL A 207 -18.28 -8.21 4.70
C VAL A 207 -17.38 -8.53 3.53
N TRP A 208 -16.16 -9.00 3.77
CA TRP A 208 -15.17 -9.38 2.76
C TRP A 208 -15.73 -10.36 1.73
N ASP A 209 -16.32 -11.46 2.18
CA ASP A 209 -16.95 -12.48 1.33
C ASP A 209 -18.12 -11.94 0.48
N SER A 210 -18.73 -10.84 0.93
CA SER A 210 -19.83 -10.21 0.21
C SER A 210 -19.37 -9.29 -0.94
N ILE A 211 -18.12 -8.77 -0.90
CA ILE A 211 -17.61 -7.76 -1.83
C ILE A 211 -17.78 -8.17 -3.30
N PRO A 212 -17.39 -9.38 -3.76
CA PRO A 212 -17.54 -9.74 -5.15
C PRO A 212 -19.01 -9.69 -5.62
N ARG A 213 -19.93 -10.12 -4.75
CA ARG A 213 -21.38 -10.07 -5.04
C ARG A 213 -21.93 -8.64 -5.03
N GLN A 214 -21.40 -7.76 -4.20
CA GLN A 214 -21.76 -6.34 -4.18
C GLN A 214 -21.31 -5.64 -5.46
N LEU A 215 -20.07 -5.91 -5.89
CA LEU A 215 -19.48 -5.31 -7.10
C LEU A 215 -20.10 -5.81 -8.41
N ALA A 216 -20.58 -7.06 -8.44
CA ALA A 216 -21.20 -7.66 -9.63
C ALA A 216 -22.57 -7.06 -10.01
N LYS A 217 -23.11 -6.15 -9.21
CA LYS A 217 -24.39 -5.51 -9.48
C LYS A 217 -24.24 -4.23 -10.31
N GLU A 218 -25.23 -3.96 -11.16
CA GLU A 218 -25.34 -2.68 -11.88
C GLU A 218 -25.49 -1.50 -10.91
N ASN A 219 -26.27 -1.70 -9.82
CA ASN A 219 -26.44 -0.70 -8.78
C ASN A 219 -25.30 -0.80 -7.77
N LYS A 220 -24.43 0.21 -7.75
CA LYS A 220 -23.25 0.32 -6.88
C LYS A 220 -23.56 0.61 -5.41
N LYS A 221 -24.83 0.53 -4.96
CA LYS A 221 -25.19 0.66 -3.56
C LYS A 221 -24.82 -0.61 -2.79
N PHE A 222 -24.21 -0.44 -1.63
CA PHE A 222 -23.93 -1.54 -0.71
C PHE A 222 -25.21 -2.06 -0.05
N PHE A 223 -25.47 -3.35 -0.13
CA PHE A 223 -26.68 -3.99 0.40
C PHE A 223 -26.33 -4.93 1.57
N PHE A 224 -26.64 -4.52 2.79
CA PHE A 224 -26.40 -5.33 3.97
C PHE A 224 -27.10 -6.69 3.94
N GLY A 225 -28.27 -6.78 3.33
CA GLY A 225 -28.98 -8.05 3.11
C GLY A 225 -28.22 -9.11 2.31
N GLN A 226 -27.16 -8.72 1.60
CA GLN A 226 -26.28 -9.67 0.89
C GLN A 226 -25.19 -10.26 1.78
N ILE A 227 -24.85 -9.57 2.86
CA ILE A 227 -23.97 -10.14 3.88
C ILE A 227 -24.73 -11.28 4.59
N LYS A 228 -25.94 -10.97 5.07
CA LYS A 228 -26.81 -11.89 5.83
C LYS A 228 -28.25 -11.41 5.73
N LYS A 229 -29.23 -12.32 5.61
CA LYS A 229 -30.66 -11.96 5.63
C LYS A 229 -31.00 -11.22 6.92
N GLY A 230 -31.59 -10.03 6.78
CA GLY A 230 -31.97 -9.17 7.91
C GLY A 230 -30.79 -8.40 8.57
N ALA A 231 -29.62 -8.37 7.94
CA ALA A 231 -28.49 -7.58 8.41
C ALA A 231 -28.80 -6.09 8.47
N ARG A 232 -28.37 -5.43 9.54
CA ARG A 232 -28.49 -3.98 9.74
C ARG A 232 -27.11 -3.33 9.60
N SER A 233 -27.06 -2.06 9.16
CA SER A 233 -25.81 -1.29 9.04
C SER A 233 -25.02 -1.28 10.35
N SER A 234 -25.68 -1.01 11.47
CA SER A 234 -25.07 -0.93 12.80
C SER A 234 -24.34 -2.21 13.25
N GLU A 235 -24.67 -3.37 12.66
CA GLU A 235 -23.97 -4.63 12.96
C GLU A 235 -22.59 -4.72 12.30
N PHE A 236 -22.39 -4.00 11.19
CA PHE A 236 -21.23 -4.15 10.31
C PHE A 236 -20.41 -2.87 10.12
N GLU A 237 -20.83 -1.72 10.70
CA GLU A 237 -20.12 -0.43 10.57
C GLU A 237 -18.66 -0.54 10.96
N ILE A 238 -18.36 -1.13 12.13
CA ILE A 238 -16.98 -1.31 12.61
C ILE A 238 -16.18 -2.18 11.65
N ALA A 239 -16.78 -3.24 11.10
CA ALA A 239 -16.10 -4.14 10.20
C ALA A 239 -15.82 -3.48 8.84
N ILE A 240 -16.74 -2.68 8.33
CA ILE A 240 -16.56 -1.91 7.08
C ILE A 240 -15.51 -0.83 7.30
N GLN A 241 -15.60 -0.07 8.40
CA GLN A 241 -14.63 0.96 8.70
C GLN A 241 -13.22 0.39 8.80
N TRP A 242 -13.06 -0.74 9.47
CA TRP A 242 -11.77 -1.41 9.58
C TRP A 242 -11.19 -1.81 8.21
N LEU A 243 -12.00 -2.35 7.30
CA LEU A 243 -11.55 -2.67 5.94
C LEU A 243 -11.13 -1.41 5.18
N LEU A 244 -11.88 -0.31 5.30
CA LEU A 244 -11.52 0.99 4.71
C LEU A 244 -10.20 1.53 5.27
N ASP A 245 -9.99 1.43 6.57
CA ASP A 245 -8.76 1.87 7.26
C ASP A 245 -7.54 1.03 6.84
N CYS A 246 -7.77 -0.22 6.42
CA CYS A 246 -6.76 -1.08 5.81
C CYS A 246 -6.48 -0.76 4.32
N GLY A 247 -7.24 0.16 3.70
CA GLY A 247 -7.13 0.47 2.27
C GLY A 247 -7.76 -0.58 1.35
N LEU A 248 -8.77 -1.33 1.84
CA LEU A 248 -9.47 -2.42 1.14
C LEU A 248 -10.88 -2.03 0.74
#